data_e3b1d97c5ac7910eb8403f1e76f9a465
#
_entry.id   e3b1d97c5ac7910eb8403f1e76f9a465
#
_cell.length_a   1.000
_cell.length_b   1.000
_cell.length_c   1.000
_cell.angle_alpha   90.00
_cell.angle_beta   90.00
_cell.angle_gamma   90.00
#
_symmetry.space_group_name_H-M   'P 1'
#
loop_
_entity.id
_entity.type
_entity.pdbx_description
1 polymer ?
#
loop_
_entity_poly.entity_id
_entity_poly.type
_entity_poly.pdbx_seq_one_letter_code
_entity_poly.pdbx_strand_id
1 'polypeptide(L)'
;GDKHNLGNIETAAVKAVEQGNNALAGTLTTSEQVYLRGYDVLKPSLITKWPAHTTESASALTVTIAMILTGVIVMDPTADRAWTLPTAALAVAGVTGAAIGDCIDFSVINIGTAGADEIITLAAGANGTLVGSGAVLTSDPVNDAFSGGSGLFRLRFTAVTGTETYTVYRLA
;
A
#
# COMPACT_ATOMS: atom_id res chain seq x y z
N GLY A 1 18.42 40.13 22.17
CA GLY A 1 18.23 38.72 22.03
C GLY A 1 17.92 38.31 20.62
N ASP A 2 18.62 37.43 20.07
CA ASP A 2 18.45 36.33 19.13
C ASP A 2 17.69 36.50 17.80
N LYS A 3 17.65 37.65 17.20
CA LYS A 3 17.18 37.79 15.81
C LYS A 3 18.16 37.24 14.76
N HIS A 4 19.42 36.98 15.15
CA HIS A 4 20.45 36.48 14.23
C HIS A 4 20.38 34.99 13.95
N ASN A 5 19.71 34.21 14.79
CA ASN A 5 19.71 32.75 14.64
C ASN A 5 18.64 32.24 13.64
N LEU A 6 17.50 32.93 13.54
CA LEU A 6 16.43 32.58 12.61
C LEU A 6 16.82 32.82 11.15
N GLY A 7 17.51 33.94 10.85
CA GLY A 7 17.98 34.24 9.50
C GLY A 7 19.01 33.24 8.96
N ASN A 8 19.85 32.68 9.85
CA ASN A 8 20.81 31.65 9.44
C ASN A 8 20.17 30.29 9.16
N ILE A 9 19.11 29.97 9.88
CA ILE A 9 18.37 28.72 9.66
C ILE A 9 17.56 28.80 8.35
N GLU A 10 16.92 29.93 8.10
CA GLU A 10 16.20 30.17 6.86
C GLU A 10 17.14 30.17 5.64
N THR A 11 18.31 30.81 5.75
CA THR A 11 19.29 30.84 4.66
C THR A 11 19.89 29.47 4.38
N ALA A 12 20.13 28.65 5.41
CA ALA A 12 20.63 27.28 5.24
C ALA A 12 19.57 26.37 4.63
N ALA A 13 18.32 26.48 5.04
CA ALA A 13 17.20 25.71 4.50
C ALA A 13 16.94 26.09 3.03
N VAL A 14 16.93 27.37 2.68
CA VAL A 14 16.76 27.84 1.30
C VAL A 14 17.90 27.36 0.41
N LYS A 15 19.16 27.46 0.86
CA LYS A 15 20.32 26.97 0.10
C LYS A 15 20.27 25.43 -0.11
N ALA A 16 19.82 24.67 0.88
CA ALA A 16 19.68 23.22 0.74
C ALA A 16 18.63 22.84 -0.31
N VAL A 17 17.53 23.59 -0.36
CA VAL A 17 16.45 23.41 -1.36
C VAL A 17 16.92 23.84 -2.76
N GLU A 18 17.63 24.95 -2.88
CA GLU A 18 18.13 25.45 -4.16
C GLU A 18 19.23 24.59 -4.78
N GLN A 19 20.05 23.95 -3.96
CA GLN A 19 21.15 23.10 -4.43
C GLN A 19 20.74 21.67 -4.78
N GLY A 20 19.49 21.27 -4.54
CA GLY A 20 18.99 19.94 -4.82
C GLY A 20 19.78 18.81 -4.11
N ASN A 21 20.45 19.14 -3.01
CA ASN A 21 21.47 18.29 -2.41
C ASN A 21 20.87 17.34 -1.39
N ASN A 22 20.55 16.12 -1.83
CA ASN A 22 20.10 15.02 -0.96
C ASN A 22 21.11 14.62 0.14
N ALA A 23 22.35 15.11 0.08
CA ALA A 23 23.38 14.79 1.07
C ALA A 23 23.09 15.39 2.46
N LEU A 24 22.31 16.46 2.54
CA LEU A 24 21.91 17.07 3.82
C LEU A 24 20.76 16.31 4.51
N ALA A 25 19.98 15.53 3.78
CA ALA A 25 18.86 14.78 4.34
C ALA A 25 19.28 13.74 5.40
N GLY A 26 20.52 13.23 5.32
CA GLY A 26 21.08 12.29 6.30
C GLY A 26 21.54 12.95 7.62
N THR A 27 21.68 14.28 7.65
CA THR A 27 22.15 15.02 8.82
C THR A 27 21.06 15.83 9.53
N LEU A 28 19.86 15.86 8.96
CA LEU A 28 18.72 16.57 9.54
C LEU A 28 18.08 15.76 10.65
N THR A 29 17.64 16.43 11.70
CA THR A 29 16.81 15.81 12.74
C THR A 29 15.46 15.39 12.17
N THR A 30 14.77 14.46 12.84
CA THR A 30 13.44 13.98 12.43
C THR A 30 12.45 15.14 12.27
N SER A 31 12.55 16.17 13.12
CA SER A 31 11.69 17.36 13.07
C SER A 31 11.97 18.22 11.83
N GLU A 32 13.24 18.39 11.47
CA GLU A 32 13.65 19.13 10.27
C GLU A 32 13.26 18.37 8.99
N GLN A 33 13.37 17.04 8.99
CA GLN A 33 12.90 16.21 7.87
C GLN A 33 11.39 16.32 7.66
N VAL A 34 10.61 16.38 8.73
CA VAL A 34 9.14 16.58 8.65
C VAL A 34 8.82 17.96 8.10
N TYR A 35 9.54 18.98 8.50
CA TYR A 35 9.34 20.35 8.00
C TYR A 35 9.66 20.47 6.50
N LEU A 36 10.77 19.88 6.05
CA LEU A 36 11.13 19.85 4.62
C LEU A 36 10.16 19.02 3.79
N ARG A 37 9.67 17.91 4.31
CA ARG A 37 8.59 17.12 3.66
C ARG A 37 7.30 17.92 3.57
N GLY A 38 6.95 18.69 4.60
CA GLY A 38 5.80 19.59 4.57
C GLY A 38 5.92 20.66 3.48
N TYR A 39 7.14 21.17 3.24
CA TYR A 39 7.39 22.15 2.19
C TYR A 39 7.31 21.56 0.78
N ASP A 40 7.75 20.30 0.60
CA ASP A 40 7.66 19.59 -0.67
C ASP A 40 6.21 19.20 -1.02
N VAL A 41 5.36 19.00 0.00
CA VAL A 41 3.93 18.75 -0.17
C VAL A 41 3.18 19.98 -0.74
N LEU A 42 3.74 21.18 -0.59
CA LEU A 42 3.16 22.42 -1.13
C LEU A 42 3.51 22.68 -2.60
N LYS A 43 4.37 21.87 -3.22
CA LYS A 43 4.57 21.94 -4.67
C LYS A 43 3.36 21.34 -5.40
N PRO A 44 2.81 22.06 -6.39
CA PRO A 44 1.61 21.61 -7.12
C PRO A 44 1.81 20.36 -7.98
N SER A 45 2.95 19.71 -7.91
CA SER A 45 3.29 18.49 -8.64
C SER A 45 3.72 17.35 -7.72
N LEU A 46 2.93 17.06 -6.68
CA LEU A 46 3.16 15.86 -5.88
C LEU A 46 2.80 14.61 -6.71
N ILE A 47 3.76 14.14 -7.48
CA ILE A 47 3.66 12.84 -8.13
C ILE A 47 4.17 11.80 -7.14
N THR A 48 3.25 11.06 -6.53
CA THR A 48 3.61 9.88 -5.75
C THR A 48 3.99 8.77 -6.72
N LYS A 49 5.27 8.39 -6.75
CA LYS A 49 5.71 7.22 -7.50
C LYS A 49 5.35 5.97 -6.71
N TRP A 50 4.41 5.21 -7.21
CA TRP A 50 4.13 3.87 -6.72
C TRP A 50 5.02 2.86 -7.45
N PRO A 51 5.40 1.75 -6.81
CA PRO A 51 6.01 0.62 -7.51
C PRO A 51 5.10 0.14 -8.65
N ALA A 52 5.68 -0.52 -9.65
CA ALA A 52 4.88 -1.15 -10.69
C ALA A 52 3.87 -2.14 -10.06
N HIS A 53 2.65 -2.16 -10.56
CA HIS A 53 1.64 -3.13 -10.11
C HIS A 53 2.12 -4.56 -10.43
N THR A 54 1.65 -5.51 -9.62
CA THR A 54 1.90 -6.93 -9.85
C THR A 54 0.77 -7.51 -10.68
N THR A 55 1.09 -8.26 -11.74
CA THR A 55 0.13 -9.06 -12.51
C THR A 55 0.36 -10.54 -12.21
N GLU A 56 -0.69 -11.25 -11.83
CA GLU A 56 -0.64 -12.66 -11.45
C GLU A 56 -1.73 -13.46 -12.14
N SER A 57 -1.39 -14.70 -12.51
CA SER A 57 -2.33 -15.66 -13.12
C SER A 57 -2.33 -17.00 -12.41
N ALA A 58 -1.63 -17.13 -11.30
CA ALA A 58 -1.46 -18.40 -10.60
C ALA A 58 -2.77 -18.98 -10.08
N SER A 59 -2.87 -20.29 -10.08
CA SER A 59 -4.07 -21.03 -9.65
C SER A 59 -4.33 -20.93 -8.15
N ALA A 60 -3.28 -20.89 -7.33
CA ALA A 60 -3.31 -20.64 -5.90
C ALA A 60 -2.08 -19.81 -5.57
N LEU A 61 -2.27 -18.73 -4.85
CA LEU A 61 -1.18 -17.80 -4.53
C LEU A 61 -1.26 -17.37 -3.07
N THR A 62 -0.12 -17.31 -2.42
CA THR A 62 0.03 -16.50 -1.23
C THR A 62 0.48 -15.11 -1.65
N VAL A 63 -0.40 -14.14 -1.50
CA VAL A 63 -0.09 -12.72 -1.74
C VAL A 63 1.03 -12.30 -0.79
N THR A 64 2.07 -11.68 -1.30
CA THR A 64 3.16 -11.17 -0.47
C THR A 64 2.89 -9.74 -0.01
N ILE A 65 3.53 -9.33 1.08
CA ILE A 65 3.45 -7.92 1.50
C ILE A 65 4.03 -6.97 0.44
N ALA A 66 5.04 -7.39 -0.30
CA ALA A 66 5.62 -6.62 -1.40
C ALA A 66 4.57 -6.34 -2.49
N MET A 67 3.71 -7.31 -2.84
CA MET A 67 2.59 -7.12 -3.78
C MET A 67 1.57 -6.12 -3.22
N ILE A 68 1.22 -6.22 -1.94
CA ILE A 68 0.30 -5.28 -1.27
C ILE A 68 0.86 -3.86 -1.30
N LEU A 69 2.15 -3.69 -1.08
CA LEU A 69 2.84 -2.39 -1.10
C LEU A 69 2.91 -1.74 -2.50
N THR A 70 2.60 -2.48 -3.57
CA THR A 70 2.43 -1.86 -4.90
C THR A 70 1.12 -1.05 -5.00
N GLY A 71 0.20 -1.24 -4.06
CA GLY A 71 -1.11 -0.58 -4.03
C GLY A 71 -2.12 -1.16 -5.02
N VAL A 72 -1.68 -1.88 -6.04
CA VAL A 72 -2.55 -2.50 -7.07
C VAL A 72 -2.03 -3.88 -7.41
N ILE A 73 -2.91 -4.88 -7.33
CA ILE A 73 -2.64 -6.25 -7.77
C ILE A 73 -3.64 -6.57 -8.88
N VAL A 74 -3.14 -6.83 -10.07
CA VAL A 74 -3.96 -7.23 -11.23
C VAL A 74 -3.94 -8.73 -11.34
N MET A 75 -5.09 -9.35 -11.49
CA MET A 75 -5.26 -10.79 -11.57
C MET A 75 -5.96 -11.17 -12.87
N ASP A 76 -5.39 -12.14 -13.57
CA ASP A 76 -5.95 -12.73 -14.78
C ASP A 76 -6.22 -14.25 -14.55
N PRO A 77 -7.26 -14.59 -13.79
CA PRO A 77 -7.58 -15.98 -13.51
C PRO A 77 -8.24 -16.61 -14.73
N THR A 78 -8.06 -17.92 -14.87
CA THR A 78 -8.75 -18.76 -15.88
C THR A 78 -9.83 -19.65 -15.26
N ALA A 79 -10.09 -19.52 -13.98
CA ALA A 79 -11.12 -20.18 -13.18
C ALA A 79 -11.18 -19.53 -11.81
N ASP A 80 -12.13 -19.91 -10.96
CA ASP A 80 -12.18 -19.48 -9.57
C ASP A 80 -10.86 -19.74 -8.84
N ARG A 81 -10.40 -18.74 -8.08
CA ARG A 81 -9.12 -18.80 -7.34
C ARG A 81 -9.30 -18.39 -5.89
N ALA A 82 -8.69 -19.16 -5.00
CA ALA A 82 -8.53 -18.78 -3.59
C ALA A 82 -7.11 -18.25 -3.38
N TRP A 83 -6.98 -17.02 -2.92
CA TRP A 83 -5.71 -16.36 -2.64
C TRP A 83 -5.61 -16.03 -1.16
N THR A 84 -4.49 -16.40 -0.56
CA THR A 84 -4.24 -16.16 0.86
C THR A 84 -3.33 -14.96 1.03
N LEU A 85 -3.73 -14.01 1.85
CA LEU A 85 -2.89 -12.87 2.24
C LEU A 85 -1.68 -13.35 3.05
N PRO A 86 -0.59 -12.56 3.17
CA PRO A 86 0.58 -12.98 3.92
C PRO A 86 0.23 -13.26 5.38
N THR A 87 0.99 -14.11 6.05
CA THR A 87 0.88 -14.25 7.51
C THR A 87 1.16 -12.91 8.18
N ALA A 88 0.62 -12.67 9.36
CA ALA A 88 0.83 -11.40 10.06
C ALA A 88 2.32 -11.14 10.34
N ALA A 89 3.09 -12.16 10.66
CA ALA A 89 4.54 -12.06 10.86
C ALA A 89 5.26 -11.59 9.59
N LEU A 90 4.92 -12.16 8.41
CA LEU A 90 5.50 -11.75 7.14
C LEU A 90 5.05 -10.34 6.73
N ALA A 91 3.81 -9.97 7.03
CA ALA A 91 3.30 -8.64 6.75
C ALA A 91 4.04 -7.58 7.57
N VAL A 92 4.23 -7.80 8.86
CA VAL A 92 4.99 -6.90 9.74
C VAL A 92 6.46 -6.83 9.33
N ALA A 93 7.10 -7.98 9.07
CA ALA A 93 8.52 -8.03 8.67
C ALA A 93 8.80 -7.30 7.36
N GLY A 94 7.84 -7.25 6.45
CA GLY A 94 7.99 -6.59 5.16
C GLY A 94 7.74 -5.07 5.18
N VAL A 95 7.34 -4.50 6.33
CA VAL A 95 7.11 -3.05 6.49
C VAL A 95 8.11 -2.49 7.50
N THR A 96 9.11 -1.76 7.00
CA THR A 96 10.12 -1.15 7.87
C THR A 96 9.49 -0.18 8.86
N GLY A 97 9.68 -0.43 10.16
CA GLY A 97 9.15 0.42 11.21
C GLY A 97 7.63 0.30 11.42
N ALA A 98 7.04 -0.84 11.04
CA ALA A 98 5.62 -1.10 11.25
C ALA A 98 5.19 -0.83 12.69
N ALA A 99 4.09 -0.12 12.87
CA ALA A 99 3.51 0.22 14.17
C ALA A 99 2.04 -0.20 14.24
N ILE A 100 1.55 -0.40 15.47
CA ILE A 100 0.12 -0.67 15.70
C ILE A 100 -0.70 0.52 15.17
N GLY A 101 -1.68 0.22 14.33
CA GLY A 101 -2.55 1.22 13.72
C GLY A 101 -2.14 1.64 12.32
N ASP A 102 -0.92 1.33 11.87
CA ASP A 102 -0.53 1.58 10.47
C ASP A 102 -1.44 0.84 9.52
N CYS A 103 -1.80 1.52 8.43
CA CYS A 103 -2.71 1.02 7.42
C CYS A 103 -2.06 1.04 6.04
N ILE A 104 -2.37 0.01 5.24
CA ILE A 104 -1.95 -0.10 3.85
C ILE A 104 -3.21 -0.33 3.02
N ASP A 105 -3.51 0.57 2.11
CA ASP A 105 -4.61 0.41 1.16
C ASP A 105 -4.09 -0.24 -0.12
N PHE A 106 -4.84 -1.20 -0.64
CA PHE A 106 -4.53 -1.86 -1.90
C PHE A 106 -5.81 -2.26 -2.65
N SER A 107 -5.71 -2.23 -3.96
CA SER A 107 -6.78 -2.67 -4.85
C SER A 107 -6.43 -4.02 -5.46
N VAL A 108 -7.42 -4.88 -5.58
CA VAL A 108 -7.36 -6.10 -6.36
C VAL A 108 -8.25 -5.93 -7.57
N ILE A 109 -7.68 -6.10 -8.77
CA ILE A 109 -8.39 -5.97 -10.03
C ILE A 109 -8.44 -7.34 -10.69
N ASN A 110 -9.62 -7.85 -10.95
CA ASN A 110 -9.84 -9.11 -11.64
C ASN A 110 -10.13 -8.83 -13.12
N ILE A 111 -9.20 -9.23 -14.00
CA ILE A 111 -9.32 -9.06 -15.46
C ILE A 111 -9.55 -10.39 -16.19
N GLY A 112 -9.99 -11.43 -15.49
CA GLY A 112 -10.31 -12.72 -16.09
C GLY A 112 -11.27 -12.57 -17.28
N THR A 113 -11.01 -13.30 -18.35
CA THR A 113 -11.76 -13.22 -19.61
C THR A 113 -12.22 -14.59 -20.14
N ALA A 114 -12.02 -15.64 -19.36
CA ALA A 114 -12.20 -17.03 -19.85
C ALA A 114 -13.65 -17.49 -20.02
N GLY A 115 -14.63 -16.60 -19.92
CA GLY A 115 -16.03 -16.87 -20.31
C GLY A 115 -16.90 -17.53 -19.26
N ALA A 116 -16.44 -17.64 -18.03
CA ALA A 116 -17.20 -17.95 -16.85
C ALA A 116 -16.90 -16.86 -15.80
N ASP A 117 -17.81 -16.65 -14.85
CA ASP A 117 -17.65 -15.65 -13.78
C ASP A 117 -16.51 -16.06 -12.82
N GLU A 118 -15.25 -15.88 -13.26
CA GLU A 118 -14.09 -16.21 -12.42
C GLU A 118 -14.05 -15.33 -11.19
N ILE A 119 -14.12 -15.95 -10.03
CA ILE A 119 -14.08 -15.26 -8.75
C ILE A 119 -12.68 -15.43 -8.13
N ILE A 120 -12.09 -14.31 -7.72
CA ILE A 120 -10.94 -14.33 -6.83
C ILE A 120 -11.44 -14.15 -5.40
N THR A 121 -11.18 -15.14 -4.55
CA THR A 121 -11.53 -15.05 -3.14
C THR A 121 -10.27 -14.86 -2.30
N LEU A 122 -10.15 -13.69 -1.68
CA LEU A 122 -9.09 -13.41 -0.71
C LEU A 122 -9.46 -13.99 0.66
N ALA A 123 -8.51 -14.67 1.28
CA ALA A 123 -8.56 -15.12 2.65
C ALA A 123 -7.43 -14.50 3.47
N ALA A 124 -7.64 -14.25 4.75
CA ALA A 124 -6.57 -13.80 5.64
C ALA A 124 -5.53 -14.91 5.82
N GLY A 125 -4.27 -14.53 5.92
CA GLY A 125 -3.19 -15.43 6.34
C GLY A 125 -3.22 -15.71 7.83
N ALA A 126 -2.31 -16.56 8.31
CA ALA A 126 -2.22 -16.89 9.74
C ALA A 126 -2.07 -15.62 10.59
N ASN A 127 -2.84 -15.55 11.68
CA ASN A 127 -2.94 -14.41 12.59
C ASN A 127 -3.49 -13.13 11.93
N GLY A 128 -4.08 -13.24 10.74
CA GLY A 128 -4.85 -12.19 10.10
C GLY A 128 -6.35 -12.42 10.28
N THR A 129 -7.13 -11.37 10.14
CA THR A 129 -8.61 -11.39 10.11
C THR A 129 -9.10 -10.63 8.90
N LEU A 130 -10.06 -11.17 8.15
CA LEU A 130 -10.75 -10.48 7.06
C LEU A 130 -12.14 -10.06 7.53
N VAL A 131 -12.45 -8.79 7.38
CA VAL A 131 -13.77 -8.20 7.66
C VAL A 131 -14.40 -7.76 6.34
N GLY A 132 -15.57 -8.29 6.05
CA GLY A 132 -16.26 -8.12 4.79
C GLY A 132 -15.99 -9.26 3.80
N SER A 133 -16.44 -9.13 2.56
CA SER A 133 -16.25 -10.13 1.52
C SER A 133 -14.83 -10.08 0.95
N GLY A 134 -14.19 -11.24 0.82
CA GLY A 134 -12.94 -11.40 0.07
C GLY A 134 -13.14 -11.60 -1.43
N ALA A 135 -14.38 -11.76 -1.91
CA ALA A 135 -14.66 -12.04 -3.30
C ALA A 135 -14.47 -10.81 -4.19
N VAL A 136 -13.70 -10.97 -5.26
CA VAL A 136 -13.52 -9.98 -6.34
C VAL A 136 -13.97 -10.66 -7.63
N LEU A 137 -15.12 -10.24 -8.12
CA LEU A 137 -15.74 -10.79 -9.33
C LEU A 137 -15.00 -10.28 -10.58
N THR A 138 -15.11 -11.00 -11.71
CA THR A 138 -14.70 -10.45 -13.01
C THR A 138 -15.61 -9.31 -13.42
N SER A 139 -15.13 -8.43 -14.28
CA SER A 139 -16.02 -7.61 -15.09
C SER A 139 -16.45 -8.47 -16.29
N ASP A 140 -17.66 -9.01 -16.27
CA ASP A 140 -18.21 -9.71 -17.43
C ASP A 140 -18.57 -8.70 -18.54
N PRO A 141 -17.86 -8.69 -19.68
CA PRO A 141 -18.19 -7.79 -20.79
C PRO A 141 -19.44 -8.23 -21.55
N VAL A 142 -19.98 -9.41 -21.27
CA VAL A 142 -21.12 -10.01 -22.02
C VAL A 142 -22.46 -9.81 -21.31
N ASN A 143 -22.45 -9.78 -19.99
CA ASN A 143 -23.64 -9.57 -19.17
C ASN A 143 -23.54 -8.34 -18.29
N ASP A 144 -23.42 -7.21 -18.83
CA ASP A 144 -23.41 -5.83 -18.33
C ASP A 144 -24.01 -5.52 -16.93
N ALA A 145 -24.41 -6.54 -16.18
CA ALA A 145 -25.10 -6.42 -14.90
C ALA A 145 -24.18 -6.20 -13.69
N PHE A 146 -22.89 -6.53 -13.78
CA PHE A 146 -21.95 -6.41 -12.67
C PHE A 146 -20.54 -6.01 -13.13
N SER A 147 -20.34 -4.77 -13.44
CA SER A 147 -19.02 -4.18 -13.73
C SER A 147 -18.21 -4.00 -12.45
N GLY A 148 -17.87 -5.06 -11.75
CA GLY A 148 -17.21 -4.95 -10.45
C GLY A 148 -15.84 -5.60 -10.38
N GLY A 149 -15.07 -5.64 -11.47
CA GLY A 149 -13.75 -6.28 -11.54
C GLY A 149 -12.69 -5.79 -10.54
N SER A 150 -13.07 -5.10 -9.49
CA SER A 150 -12.13 -4.61 -8.48
C SER A 150 -12.67 -4.68 -7.06
N GLY A 151 -11.76 -4.77 -6.11
CA GLY A 151 -12.02 -4.64 -4.69
C GLY A 151 -10.96 -3.78 -4.03
N LEU A 152 -11.39 -2.83 -3.21
CA LEU A 152 -10.51 -2.02 -2.39
C LEU A 152 -10.45 -2.57 -0.97
N PHE A 153 -9.25 -2.78 -0.48
CA PHE A 153 -8.98 -3.36 0.83
C PHE A 153 -8.05 -2.46 1.63
N ARG A 154 -8.17 -2.52 2.95
CA ARG A 154 -7.27 -1.88 3.92
C ARG A 154 -6.74 -2.92 4.88
N LEU A 155 -5.44 -3.16 4.88
CA LEU A 155 -4.75 -3.92 5.90
C LEU A 155 -4.35 -2.97 7.02
N ARG A 156 -4.70 -3.30 8.27
CA ARG A 156 -4.33 -2.53 9.47
C ARG A 156 -3.61 -3.43 10.45
N PHE A 157 -2.40 -3.06 10.88
CA PHE A 157 -1.69 -3.79 11.93
C PHE A 157 -2.34 -3.60 13.28
N THR A 158 -2.61 -4.70 13.98
CA THR A 158 -3.23 -4.72 15.33
C THR A 158 -2.26 -5.14 16.41
N ALA A 159 -1.20 -5.90 16.05
CA ALA A 159 -0.03 -6.15 16.88
C ALA A 159 1.19 -6.32 15.98
N VAL A 160 2.37 -5.79 16.41
CA VAL A 160 3.62 -5.83 15.63
C VAL A 160 4.79 -6.45 16.38
N THR A 161 4.57 -6.90 17.61
CA THR A 161 5.55 -7.59 18.45
C THR A 161 4.87 -8.72 19.22
N GLY A 162 5.63 -9.76 19.53
CA GLY A 162 5.13 -10.95 20.20
C GLY A 162 4.41 -11.87 19.22
N THR A 163 3.10 -11.89 19.28
CA THR A 163 2.27 -12.52 18.24
C THR A 163 1.70 -11.43 17.35
N GLU A 164 2.29 -11.25 16.18
CA GLU A 164 1.85 -10.24 15.21
C GLU A 164 0.43 -10.56 14.72
N THR A 165 -0.39 -9.52 14.56
CA THR A 165 -1.76 -9.63 14.04
C THR A 165 -2.10 -8.47 13.14
N TYR A 166 -3.00 -8.69 12.18
CA TYR A 166 -3.60 -7.64 11.36
C TYR A 166 -5.08 -7.90 11.11
N THR A 167 -5.79 -6.86 10.75
CA THR A 167 -7.15 -6.96 10.21
C THR A 167 -7.18 -6.33 8.82
N VAL A 168 -7.82 -7.04 7.87
CA VAL A 168 -8.10 -6.52 6.54
C VAL A 168 -9.58 -6.20 6.44
N TYR A 169 -9.89 -5.01 5.99
CA TYR A 169 -11.25 -4.54 5.75
C TYR A 169 -11.51 -4.45 4.25
N ARG A 170 -12.65 -4.97 3.80
CA ARG A 170 -13.18 -4.64 2.48
C ARG A 170 -13.80 -3.25 2.55
N LEU A 171 -13.34 -2.31 1.73
CA LEU A 171 -13.84 -0.94 1.69
C LEU A 171 -14.85 -0.70 0.57
N ALA A 172 -14.65 -1.36 -0.58
CA ALA A 172 -15.53 -1.33 -1.74
C ALA A 172 -15.36 -2.58 -2.62
#